data_361d5feb1c12e75f1c2739e5b4211964
#
_entry.id   361d5feb1c12e75f1c2739e5b4211964
#
_cell.length_a   1.000
_cell.length_b   1.000
_cell.length_c   1.000
_cell.angle_alpha   90.00
_cell.angle_beta   90.00
_cell.angle_gamma   90.00
#
_symmetry.space_group_name_H-M   'P 1'
#
loop_
_entity.id
_entity.type
_entity.pdbx_description
1 polymer ?
#
loop_
_entity_poly.entity_id
_entity_poly.type
_entity_poly.pdbx_seq_one_letter_code
_entity_poly.pdbx_strand_id
1 'polypeptide(L)'
;MKIAVPDLISNSYFPAVAAVELGKFAEQGIDASIELVFPVNKAYADLRDARIDCVAGSAHSALAAFPRWAGAKLLCAQAQGMYWFLVMRSDINCTRGDINVVKGRKIGAAPWVDLGLKQLLVAAGIDAVRDNVTIAPVPNTGGSSVNFGLTAAKALEDRLIDGFWANGMGTEVAVRNGAGKVVLDVRRGDGPKECFNYTMASLAVTDRFLAEKNDLAAKMVKAMEATHLALKADVYWRRRSAIRFSRRARRRLSPGSSNAICHFTPPGFRRNSSTA
;
A
#
# COMPACT_ATOMS: atom_id res chain seq x y z
N MET A 1 -0.29 8.06 21.56
CA MET A 1 0.69 7.95 20.46
C MET A 1 -0.05 8.00 19.12
N LYS A 2 0.34 8.92 18.25
CA LYS A 2 -0.31 9.10 16.92
C LYS A 2 0.45 8.34 15.84
N ILE A 3 -0.23 7.41 15.18
CA ILE A 3 0.33 6.60 14.09
C ILE A 3 -0.33 7.05 12.78
N ALA A 4 0.43 7.67 11.88
CA ALA A 4 -0.08 8.04 10.58
C ALA A 4 -0.11 6.83 9.62
N VAL A 5 -1.21 6.69 8.90
CA VAL A 5 -1.36 5.77 7.77
C VAL A 5 -1.76 6.56 6.52
N PRO A 6 -1.23 6.25 5.33
CA PRO A 6 -1.51 7.01 4.12
C PRO A 6 -2.88 6.72 3.52
N ASP A 7 -3.42 5.54 3.75
CA ASP A 7 -4.79 5.18 3.36
C ASP A 7 -5.34 4.07 4.25
N LEU A 8 -6.65 3.89 4.18
CA LEU A 8 -7.39 2.93 4.98
C LEU A 8 -7.90 1.73 4.13
N ILE A 9 -7.41 1.55 2.92
CA ILE A 9 -7.89 0.54 1.99
C ILE A 9 -6.79 -0.46 1.62
N SER A 10 -5.53 -0.04 1.67
CA SER A 10 -4.40 -0.88 1.31
C SER A 10 -4.14 -1.95 2.37
N ASN A 11 -4.16 -3.20 1.95
CA ASN A 11 -3.87 -4.33 2.83
C ASN A 11 -2.48 -4.25 3.50
N SER A 12 -1.55 -3.55 2.87
CA SER A 12 -0.19 -3.36 3.36
C SER A 12 -0.09 -2.53 4.64
N TYR A 13 -1.03 -1.61 4.86
CA TYR A 13 -1.07 -0.76 6.06
C TYR A 13 -2.07 -1.27 7.10
N PHE A 14 -2.84 -2.29 6.73
CA PHE A 14 -3.82 -2.92 7.60
C PHE A 14 -3.24 -3.44 8.93
N PRO A 15 -2.03 -4.02 8.99
CA PRO A 15 -1.48 -4.52 10.25
C PRO A 15 -1.37 -3.45 11.34
N ALA A 16 -0.94 -2.23 11.04
CA ALA A 16 -0.88 -1.16 12.03
C ALA A 16 -2.26 -0.75 12.54
N VAL A 17 -3.25 -0.71 11.64
CA VAL A 17 -4.65 -0.44 12.01
C VAL A 17 -5.22 -1.57 12.86
N ALA A 18 -4.96 -2.82 12.46
CA ALA A 18 -5.38 -4.00 13.23
C ALA A 18 -4.74 -4.02 14.63
N ALA A 19 -3.48 -3.60 14.76
CA ALA A 19 -2.81 -3.52 16.05
C ALA A 19 -3.52 -2.59 17.04
N VAL A 20 -4.04 -1.46 16.55
CA VAL A 20 -4.85 -0.54 17.36
C VAL A 20 -6.24 -1.14 17.65
N GLU A 21 -6.93 -1.65 16.64
CA GLU A 21 -8.31 -2.16 16.77
C GLU A 21 -8.39 -3.46 17.61
N LEU A 22 -7.34 -4.29 17.59
CA LEU A 22 -7.22 -5.50 18.39
C LEU A 22 -6.66 -5.23 19.79
N GLY A 23 -6.32 -3.98 20.12
CA GLY A 23 -5.76 -3.60 21.40
C GLY A 23 -4.32 -4.06 21.64
N LYS A 24 -3.58 -4.47 20.58
CA LYS A 24 -2.22 -4.99 20.74
C LYS A 24 -1.22 -3.94 21.22
N PHE A 25 -1.43 -2.68 20.85
CA PHE A 25 -0.68 -1.57 21.45
C PHE A 25 -1.07 -1.35 22.92
N ALA A 26 -2.36 -1.42 23.26
CA ALA A 26 -2.82 -1.27 24.64
C ALA A 26 -2.29 -2.39 25.56
N GLU A 27 -2.19 -3.64 25.06
CA GLU A 27 -1.55 -4.77 25.77
C GLU A 27 -0.08 -4.49 26.12
N GLN A 28 0.59 -3.60 25.38
CA GLN A 28 1.95 -3.14 25.67
C GLN A 28 1.99 -1.83 26.47
N GLY A 29 0.85 -1.37 26.97
CA GLY A 29 0.74 -0.10 27.70
C GLY A 29 0.84 1.15 26.80
N ILE A 30 0.56 1.01 25.51
CA ILE A 30 0.61 2.10 24.53
C ILE A 30 -0.80 2.54 24.17
N ASP A 31 -1.18 3.76 24.55
CA ASP A 31 -2.39 4.39 24.04
C ASP A 31 -2.10 4.95 22.64
N ALA A 32 -2.53 4.21 21.61
CA ALA A 32 -2.26 4.49 20.20
C ALA A 32 -3.53 4.85 19.43
N SER A 33 -3.42 5.84 18.54
CA SER A 33 -4.49 6.24 17.63
C SER A 33 -3.99 6.27 16.17
N ILE A 34 -4.89 5.95 15.23
CA ILE A 34 -4.61 6.05 13.80
C ILE A 34 -5.02 7.44 13.29
N GLU A 35 -4.07 8.09 12.62
CA GLU A 35 -4.30 9.33 11.87
C GLU A 35 -4.17 9.05 10.36
N LEU A 36 -5.21 9.44 9.60
CA LEU A 36 -5.14 9.36 8.14
C LEU A 36 -4.40 10.57 7.59
N VAL A 37 -3.22 10.36 7.01
CA VAL A 37 -2.38 11.43 6.44
C VAL A 37 -1.97 11.06 5.03
N PHE A 38 -2.66 11.62 4.05
CA PHE A 38 -2.35 11.46 2.63
C PHE A 38 -1.85 12.79 2.03
N PRO A 39 -0.92 12.75 1.07
CA PRO A 39 -0.13 11.60 0.59
C PRO A 39 0.95 11.17 1.60
N VAL A 40 1.55 9.99 1.38
CA VAL A 40 2.50 9.37 2.33
C VAL A 40 3.73 10.24 2.62
N ASN A 41 4.20 11.02 1.66
CA ASN A 41 5.31 11.96 1.88
C ASN A 41 4.94 13.07 2.87
N LYS A 42 3.65 13.50 2.93
CA LYS A 42 3.15 14.41 3.97
C LYS A 42 3.21 13.75 5.35
N ALA A 43 2.85 12.47 5.47
CA ALA A 43 2.98 11.74 6.74
C ALA A 43 4.42 11.77 7.26
N TYR A 44 5.42 11.58 6.39
CA TYR A 44 6.82 11.68 6.79
C TYR A 44 7.27 13.12 7.09
N ALA A 45 6.72 14.13 6.44
CA ALA A 45 6.95 15.52 6.83
C ALA A 45 6.35 15.81 8.22
N ASP A 46 5.14 15.30 8.50
CA ASP A 46 4.50 15.44 9.81
C ASP A 46 5.27 14.68 10.91
N LEU A 47 5.92 13.54 10.58
CA LEU A 47 6.82 12.83 11.49
C LEU A 47 8.07 13.65 11.81
N ARG A 48 8.73 14.23 10.79
CA ARG A 48 9.90 15.09 10.96
C ARG A 48 9.58 16.28 11.85
N ASP A 49 8.41 16.88 11.64
CA ASP A 49 7.94 18.08 12.35
C ASP A 49 7.26 17.74 13.70
N ALA A 50 7.36 16.49 14.16
CA ALA A 50 6.80 15.98 15.43
C ALA A 50 5.28 16.20 15.60
N ARG A 51 4.52 16.30 14.50
CA ARG A 51 3.05 16.34 14.53
C ARG A 51 2.42 14.97 14.75
N ILE A 52 3.14 13.92 14.38
CA ILE A 52 2.83 12.49 14.63
C ILE A 52 4.05 11.78 15.20
N ASP A 53 3.85 10.65 15.86
CA ASP A 53 4.91 9.90 16.54
C ASP A 53 5.50 8.79 15.67
N CYS A 54 4.71 8.22 14.75
CA CYS A 54 5.10 7.08 13.93
C CYS A 54 4.37 7.13 12.57
N VAL A 55 5.04 6.70 11.51
CA VAL A 55 4.41 6.45 10.21
C VAL A 55 4.32 4.95 9.96
N ALA A 56 3.12 4.47 9.71
CA ALA A 56 2.84 3.14 9.19
C ALA A 56 2.60 3.24 7.68
N GLY A 57 3.67 3.32 6.90
CA GLY A 57 3.65 3.68 5.47
C GLY A 57 4.68 2.94 4.64
N SER A 58 4.87 3.39 3.40
CA SER A 58 5.93 2.87 2.53
C SER A 58 7.29 3.41 2.98
N ALA A 59 8.21 2.50 3.30
CA ALA A 59 9.54 2.82 3.85
C ALA A 59 10.29 3.87 3.02
N HIS A 60 10.44 3.64 1.72
CA HIS A 60 11.20 4.51 0.83
C HIS A 60 10.62 5.93 0.67
N SER A 61 9.35 6.13 0.98
CA SER A 61 8.74 7.47 0.99
C SER A 61 9.29 8.36 2.10
N ALA A 62 9.97 7.78 3.11
CA ALA A 62 10.70 8.54 4.12
C ALA A 62 11.79 9.43 3.53
N LEU A 63 12.39 9.04 2.40
CA LEU A 63 13.44 9.79 1.72
C LEU A 63 13.01 11.20 1.31
N ALA A 64 11.70 11.45 1.15
CA ALA A 64 11.15 12.76 0.86
C ALA A 64 11.38 13.77 2.01
N ALA A 65 11.31 13.31 3.26
CA ALA A 65 11.46 14.16 4.45
C ALA A 65 12.80 13.95 5.17
N PHE A 66 13.45 12.80 4.93
CA PHE A 66 14.69 12.35 5.55
C PHE A 66 15.70 11.90 4.47
N PRO A 67 16.30 12.88 3.72
CA PRO A 67 17.26 12.56 2.67
C PRO A 67 18.39 11.68 3.20
N ARG A 68 18.78 10.68 2.44
CA ARG A 68 19.81 9.69 2.83
C ARG A 68 19.49 8.94 4.14
N TRP A 69 18.22 8.85 4.51
CA TRP A 69 17.75 8.24 5.76
C TRP A 69 18.24 8.96 7.04
N ALA A 70 18.75 10.17 6.92
CA ALA A 70 19.23 10.92 8.07
C ALA A 70 18.05 11.41 8.93
N GLY A 71 17.96 10.93 10.17
CA GLY A 71 16.93 11.33 11.13
C GLY A 71 15.72 10.39 11.25
N ALA A 72 15.64 9.30 10.47
CA ALA A 72 14.56 8.31 10.58
C ALA A 72 15.08 6.88 10.64
N LYS A 73 14.34 6.02 11.34
CA LYS A 73 14.57 4.57 11.46
C LYS A 73 13.31 3.78 11.17
N LEU A 74 13.50 2.64 10.52
CA LEU A 74 12.46 1.63 10.35
C LEU A 74 12.50 0.69 11.56
N LEU A 75 11.36 0.51 12.22
CA LEU A 75 11.27 -0.38 13.38
C LEU A 75 11.03 -1.83 12.96
N CYS A 76 10.03 -2.04 12.11
CA CYS A 76 9.66 -3.35 11.59
C CYS A 76 8.86 -3.23 10.31
N ALA A 77 8.78 -4.35 9.58
CA ALA A 77 7.88 -4.49 8.44
C ALA A 77 6.44 -4.72 8.90
N GLN A 78 5.48 -4.09 8.23
CA GLN A 78 4.05 -4.41 8.36
C GLN A 78 3.67 -5.58 7.45
N ALA A 79 4.32 -5.70 6.29
CA ALA A 79 4.17 -6.80 5.35
C ALA A 79 5.52 -7.06 4.70
N GLN A 80 5.89 -8.32 4.52
CA GLN A 80 7.10 -8.72 3.81
C GLN A 80 6.80 -9.00 2.34
N GLY A 81 7.80 -8.76 1.51
CA GLY A 81 7.71 -8.96 0.06
C GLY A 81 6.96 -7.85 -0.68
N MET A 82 7.16 -7.82 -1.98
CA MET A 82 6.45 -6.93 -2.87
C MET A 82 5.01 -7.43 -3.07
N TYR A 83 4.04 -6.54 -2.90
CA TYR A 83 2.60 -6.87 -3.01
C TYR A 83 1.91 -6.10 -4.13
N TRP A 84 2.67 -5.59 -5.09
CA TRP A 84 2.19 -4.72 -6.15
C TRP A 84 2.05 -5.45 -7.48
N PHE A 85 1.30 -4.82 -8.35
CA PHE A 85 0.93 -5.32 -9.66
C PHE A 85 1.34 -4.36 -10.75
N LEU A 86 1.79 -4.91 -11.87
CA LEU A 86 1.78 -4.21 -13.14
C LEU A 86 0.51 -4.61 -13.88
N VAL A 87 -0.34 -3.62 -14.13
CA VAL A 87 -1.58 -3.78 -14.90
C VAL A 87 -1.42 -3.00 -16.19
N MET A 88 -1.71 -3.64 -17.31
CA MET A 88 -1.72 -3.00 -18.62
C MET A 88 -3.15 -2.92 -19.13
N ARG A 89 -3.42 -1.95 -20.01
CA ARG A 89 -4.73 -1.80 -20.68
C ARG A 89 -5.08 -3.09 -21.42
N SER A 90 -6.33 -3.51 -21.38
CA SER A 90 -6.78 -4.82 -21.89
C SER A 90 -6.60 -4.99 -23.40
N ASP A 91 -6.66 -3.88 -24.19
CA ASP A 91 -6.48 -3.88 -25.64
C ASP A 91 -5.01 -4.00 -26.08
N ILE A 92 -4.05 -3.85 -25.16
CA ILE A 92 -2.62 -4.03 -25.47
C ILE A 92 -2.32 -5.53 -25.51
N ASN A 93 -1.77 -6.01 -26.64
CA ASN A 93 -1.37 -7.41 -26.75
C ASN A 93 -0.16 -7.70 -25.85
N CYS A 94 -0.35 -8.49 -24.80
CA CYS A 94 0.69 -8.96 -23.90
C CYS A 94 0.21 -10.17 -23.10
N THR A 95 1.15 -10.97 -22.66
CA THR A 95 0.92 -12.13 -21.80
C THR A 95 1.35 -11.84 -20.38
N ARG A 96 0.87 -12.63 -19.43
CA ARG A 96 1.32 -12.58 -18.05
C ARG A 96 2.81 -12.92 -17.97
N GLY A 97 3.56 -12.16 -17.19
CA GLY A 97 5.02 -12.28 -17.03
C GLY A 97 5.83 -11.47 -18.06
N ASP A 98 5.21 -10.96 -19.13
CA ASP A 98 5.90 -10.18 -20.15
C ASP A 98 6.13 -8.73 -19.70
N ILE A 99 7.24 -8.51 -19.00
CA ILE A 99 7.62 -7.16 -18.56
C ILE A 99 8.00 -6.24 -19.71
N ASN A 100 8.43 -6.76 -20.87
CA ASN A 100 8.84 -5.95 -22.01
C ASN A 100 7.68 -5.14 -22.60
N VAL A 101 6.45 -5.49 -22.26
CA VAL A 101 5.27 -4.73 -22.69
C VAL A 101 5.31 -3.26 -22.26
N VAL A 102 6.11 -2.88 -21.26
CA VAL A 102 6.22 -1.48 -20.81
C VAL A 102 7.02 -0.59 -21.77
N LYS A 103 7.81 -1.18 -22.67
CA LYS A 103 8.65 -0.43 -23.62
C LYS A 103 7.81 0.44 -24.55
N GLY A 104 8.20 1.71 -24.70
CA GLY A 104 7.47 2.69 -25.47
C GLY A 104 6.14 3.15 -24.86
N ARG A 105 5.91 2.91 -23.56
CA ARG A 105 4.59 3.12 -22.95
C ARG A 105 4.64 4.01 -21.73
N LYS A 106 3.44 4.56 -21.41
CA LYS A 106 3.21 5.43 -20.25
C LYS A 106 2.60 4.63 -19.10
N ILE A 107 3.36 4.48 -18.02
CA ILE A 107 2.98 3.73 -16.83
C ILE A 107 2.70 4.69 -15.66
N GLY A 108 1.47 4.68 -15.18
CA GLY A 108 1.08 5.45 -14.00
C GLY A 108 1.62 4.84 -12.71
N ALA A 109 2.34 5.63 -11.92
CA ALA A 109 2.81 5.22 -10.58
C ALA A 109 2.78 6.40 -9.63
N ALA A 110 2.46 6.14 -8.34
CA ALA A 110 2.48 7.19 -7.33
C ALA A 110 3.91 7.67 -7.06
N PRO A 111 4.11 8.98 -6.79
CA PRO A 111 5.42 9.49 -6.40
C PRO A 111 6.00 8.72 -5.22
N TRP A 112 7.30 8.47 -5.23
CA TRP A 112 8.08 7.66 -4.29
C TRP A 112 7.80 6.15 -4.37
N VAL A 113 6.56 5.75 -4.64
CA VAL A 113 6.19 4.33 -4.81
C VAL A 113 6.61 3.80 -6.19
N ASP A 114 6.80 4.69 -7.14
CA ASP A 114 7.39 4.43 -8.46
C ASP A 114 8.82 3.88 -8.39
N LEU A 115 9.53 4.11 -7.29
CA LEU A 115 10.88 3.58 -7.06
C LEU A 115 10.90 2.04 -7.12
N GLY A 116 9.86 1.38 -6.62
CA GLY A 116 9.74 -0.08 -6.71
C GLY A 116 9.63 -0.57 -8.14
N LEU A 117 8.85 0.12 -8.99
CA LEU A 117 8.78 -0.20 -10.42
C LEU A 117 10.09 0.08 -11.13
N LYS A 118 10.69 1.23 -10.90
CA LYS A 118 11.98 1.61 -11.50
C LYS A 118 13.05 0.55 -11.21
N GLN A 119 13.14 0.12 -9.97
CA GLN A 119 14.09 -0.90 -9.55
C GLN A 119 13.77 -2.27 -10.19
N LEU A 120 12.49 -2.61 -10.31
CA LEU A 120 12.05 -3.82 -11.00
C LEU A 120 12.44 -3.79 -12.49
N LEU A 121 12.29 -2.67 -13.16
CA LEU A 121 12.71 -2.51 -14.56
C LEU A 121 14.24 -2.67 -14.72
N VAL A 122 15.02 -2.07 -13.81
CA VAL A 122 16.48 -2.24 -13.81
C VAL A 122 16.86 -3.71 -13.62
N ALA A 123 16.24 -4.41 -12.67
CA ALA A 123 16.48 -5.84 -12.45
C ALA A 123 16.08 -6.71 -13.66
N ALA A 124 15.12 -6.26 -14.46
CA ALA A 124 14.71 -6.90 -15.72
C ALA A 124 15.57 -6.51 -16.93
N GLY A 125 16.61 -5.67 -16.75
CA GLY A 125 17.44 -5.19 -17.85
C GLY A 125 16.79 -4.12 -18.74
N ILE A 126 15.71 -3.50 -18.27
CA ILE A 126 14.99 -2.43 -18.97
C ILE A 126 15.51 -1.08 -18.48
N ASP A 127 16.03 -0.28 -19.40
CA ASP A 127 16.42 1.10 -19.16
C ASP A 127 15.26 2.03 -19.59
N ALA A 128 14.71 2.81 -18.66
CA ALA A 128 13.53 3.61 -18.91
C ALA A 128 13.73 4.66 -20.00
N VAL A 129 14.94 5.21 -20.15
CA VAL A 129 15.27 6.21 -21.17
C VAL A 129 15.46 5.54 -22.54
N ARG A 130 16.37 4.56 -22.60
CA ARG A 130 16.67 3.82 -23.84
C ARG A 130 15.44 3.11 -24.41
N ASP A 131 14.64 2.48 -23.53
CA ASP A 131 13.47 1.69 -23.91
C ASP A 131 12.18 2.55 -23.96
N ASN A 132 12.32 3.89 -23.85
CA ASN A 132 11.24 4.88 -23.91
C ASN A 132 10.04 4.54 -22.98
N VAL A 133 10.33 4.21 -21.73
CA VAL A 133 9.31 3.93 -20.71
C VAL A 133 9.06 5.20 -19.89
N THR A 134 7.86 5.76 -19.98
CA THR A 134 7.47 6.91 -19.16
C THR A 134 6.81 6.43 -17.89
N ILE A 135 7.42 6.70 -16.72
CA ILE A 135 6.84 6.46 -15.42
C ILE A 135 6.51 7.82 -14.78
N ALA A 136 5.23 8.07 -14.54
CA ALA A 136 4.77 9.35 -14.04
C ALA A 136 3.54 9.19 -13.13
N PRO A 137 3.26 10.18 -12.28
CA PRO A 137 1.98 10.26 -11.58
C PRO A 137 0.81 10.20 -12.56
N VAL A 138 -0.27 9.57 -12.14
CA VAL A 138 -1.49 9.53 -12.95
C VAL A 138 -2.06 10.95 -13.10
N PRO A 139 -2.49 11.37 -14.29
CA PRO A 139 -3.13 12.67 -14.48
C PRO A 139 -4.32 12.86 -13.54
N ASN A 140 -4.57 14.10 -13.09
CA ASN A 140 -5.68 14.49 -12.22
C ASN A 140 -5.68 13.88 -10.81
N THR A 141 -4.53 13.39 -10.32
CA THR A 141 -4.40 12.92 -8.93
C THR A 141 -4.17 14.05 -7.92
N GLY A 142 -4.12 15.30 -8.33
CA GLY A 142 -3.88 16.49 -7.52
C GLY A 142 -5.07 16.95 -6.68
N GLY A 143 -5.97 16.08 -6.29
CA GLY A 143 -7.14 16.42 -5.49
C GLY A 143 -7.38 15.43 -4.35
N SER A 144 -8.59 15.39 -3.86
CA SER A 144 -9.10 14.54 -2.77
C SER A 144 -9.11 13.02 -3.06
N SER A 145 -8.25 12.53 -3.95
CA SER A 145 -8.16 11.09 -4.24
C SER A 145 -7.66 10.35 -3.02
N VAL A 146 -8.54 9.57 -2.42
CA VAL A 146 -8.30 8.82 -1.20
C VAL A 146 -7.46 7.54 -1.45
N ASN A 147 -7.29 7.16 -2.72
CA ASN A 147 -6.52 5.97 -3.10
C ASN A 147 -5.99 6.08 -4.52
N PHE A 148 -4.65 6.03 -4.65
CA PHE A 148 -3.97 6.09 -5.94
C PHE A 148 -4.43 4.97 -6.90
N GLY A 149 -4.61 3.74 -6.40
CA GLY A 149 -4.97 2.60 -7.24
C GLY A 149 -6.32 2.76 -7.95
N LEU A 150 -7.31 3.35 -7.27
CA LEU A 150 -8.62 3.62 -7.88
C LEU A 150 -8.53 4.70 -8.96
N THR A 151 -7.76 5.76 -8.71
CA THR A 151 -7.51 6.81 -9.70
C THR A 151 -6.74 6.26 -10.91
N ALA A 152 -5.79 5.37 -10.69
CA ALA A 152 -5.03 4.72 -11.76
C ALA A 152 -5.92 3.80 -12.61
N ALA A 153 -6.82 3.04 -11.99
CA ALA A 153 -7.79 2.21 -12.71
C ALA A 153 -8.70 3.06 -13.61
N LYS A 154 -9.18 4.21 -13.11
CA LYS A 154 -9.99 5.14 -13.90
C LYS A 154 -9.19 5.77 -15.06
N ALA A 155 -7.95 6.20 -14.81
CA ALA A 155 -7.09 6.75 -15.85
C ALA A 155 -6.74 5.71 -16.95
N LEU A 156 -6.65 4.43 -16.58
CA LEU A 156 -6.47 3.33 -17.54
C LEU A 156 -7.72 3.16 -18.42
N GLU A 157 -8.91 3.18 -17.83
CA GLU A 157 -10.20 3.12 -18.52
C GLU A 157 -10.36 4.30 -19.49
N ASP A 158 -9.99 5.52 -19.04
CA ASP A 158 -10.02 6.74 -19.84
C ASP A 158 -8.87 6.85 -20.87
N ARG A 159 -8.02 5.82 -21.00
CA ARG A 159 -6.88 5.75 -21.93
C ARG A 159 -5.84 6.87 -21.75
N LEU A 160 -5.74 7.44 -20.54
CA LEU A 160 -4.74 8.47 -20.23
C LEU A 160 -3.35 7.88 -19.97
N ILE A 161 -3.31 6.58 -19.64
CA ILE A 161 -2.11 5.78 -19.42
C ILE A 161 -2.25 4.42 -20.11
N ASP A 162 -1.13 3.76 -20.39
CA ASP A 162 -1.10 2.42 -21.00
C ASP A 162 -1.10 1.31 -19.96
N GLY A 163 -0.62 1.61 -18.78
CA GLY A 163 -0.59 0.71 -17.64
C GLY A 163 -0.39 1.46 -16.34
N PHE A 164 -0.44 0.74 -15.23
CA PHE A 164 -0.12 1.31 -13.92
C PHE A 164 0.54 0.30 -12.98
N TRP A 165 1.27 0.85 -12.02
CA TRP A 165 1.88 0.12 -10.91
C TRP A 165 1.18 0.48 -9.62
N ALA A 166 0.41 -0.46 -9.04
CA ALA A 166 -0.41 -0.21 -7.87
C ALA A 166 -0.68 -1.47 -7.03
N ASN A 167 -1.31 -1.26 -5.89
CA ASN A 167 -1.81 -2.32 -5.00
C ASN A 167 -3.05 -3.04 -5.56
N GLY A 168 -3.50 -4.08 -4.86
CA GLY A 168 -4.54 -4.97 -5.32
C GLY A 168 -5.92 -4.35 -5.55
N MET A 169 -6.28 -3.25 -4.86
CA MET A 169 -7.61 -2.64 -5.03
C MET A 169 -7.77 -2.03 -6.43
N GLY A 170 -6.81 -1.21 -6.86
CA GLY A 170 -6.84 -0.64 -8.21
C GLY A 170 -6.77 -1.71 -9.29
N THR A 171 -5.96 -2.74 -9.07
CA THR A 171 -5.86 -3.91 -9.96
C THR A 171 -7.21 -4.61 -10.11
N GLU A 172 -7.88 -4.90 -9.01
CA GLU A 172 -9.17 -5.60 -9.01
C GLU A 172 -10.24 -4.79 -9.75
N VAL A 173 -10.31 -3.49 -9.53
CA VAL A 173 -11.25 -2.59 -10.23
C VAL A 173 -10.97 -2.58 -11.72
N ALA A 174 -9.73 -2.38 -12.15
CA ALA A 174 -9.39 -2.34 -13.58
C ALA A 174 -9.72 -3.65 -14.30
N VAL A 175 -9.45 -4.79 -13.65
CA VAL A 175 -9.74 -6.13 -14.24
C VAL A 175 -11.23 -6.40 -14.30
N ARG A 176 -11.99 -6.10 -13.23
CA ARG A 176 -13.46 -6.32 -13.22
C ARG A 176 -14.19 -5.46 -14.22
N ASN A 177 -13.74 -4.23 -14.44
CA ASN A 177 -14.30 -3.34 -15.44
C ASN A 177 -13.86 -3.69 -16.87
N GLY A 178 -13.00 -4.69 -17.05
CA GLY A 178 -12.47 -5.07 -18.37
C GLY A 178 -11.49 -4.05 -18.96
N ALA A 179 -11.12 -3.01 -18.22
CA ALA A 179 -10.20 -1.96 -18.67
C ALA A 179 -8.74 -2.42 -18.65
N GLY A 180 -8.38 -3.32 -17.75
CA GLY A 180 -7.01 -3.77 -17.54
C GLY A 180 -6.85 -5.29 -17.40
N LYS A 181 -5.63 -5.75 -17.61
CA LYS A 181 -5.18 -7.12 -17.33
C LYS A 181 -3.89 -7.12 -16.55
N VAL A 182 -3.76 -8.07 -15.62
CA VAL A 182 -2.56 -8.24 -14.81
C VAL A 182 -1.45 -8.84 -15.67
N VAL A 183 -0.35 -8.11 -15.79
CA VAL A 183 0.88 -8.59 -16.45
C VAL A 183 1.85 -9.13 -15.42
N LEU A 184 2.04 -8.44 -14.29
CA LEU A 184 2.85 -8.95 -13.17
C LEU A 184 2.05 -8.92 -11.88
N ASP A 185 2.02 -10.04 -11.17
CA ASP A 185 1.71 -10.14 -9.75
C ASP A 185 2.98 -10.60 -9.02
N VAL A 186 3.73 -9.63 -8.50
CA VAL A 186 5.03 -9.90 -7.87
C VAL A 186 4.90 -10.82 -6.65
N ARG A 187 3.75 -10.82 -5.98
CA ARG A 187 3.47 -11.73 -4.84
C ARG A 187 3.50 -13.21 -5.24
N ARG A 188 3.26 -13.50 -6.51
CA ARG A 188 3.26 -14.86 -7.08
C ARG A 188 4.58 -15.22 -7.75
N GLY A 189 5.57 -14.33 -7.67
CA GLY A 189 6.87 -14.52 -8.27
C GLY A 189 6.97 -14.10 -9.72
N ASP A 190 5.99 -13.35 -10.26
CA ASP A 190 6.11 -12.76 -11.59
C ASP A 190 7.20 -11.68 -11.58
N GLY A 191 8.03 -11.64 -12.61
CA GLY A 191 9.14 -10.68 -12.75
C GLY A 191 10.47 -11.17 -12.14
N PRO A 192 11.45 -10.27 -12.00
CA PRO A 192 12.76 -10.59 -11.39
C PRO A 192 12.62 -11.09 -9.95
N LYS A 193 13.36 -12.14 -9.60
CA LYS A 193 13.28 -12.78 -8.26
C LYS A 193 13.62 -11.81 -7.13
N GLU A 194 14.54 -10.89 -7.36
CA GLU A 194 14.97 -9.88 -6.41
C GLU A 194 13.79 -9.02 -5.95
N CYS A 195 12.87 -8.71 -6.86
CA CYS A 195 11.74 -7.84 -6.59
C CYS A 195 10.72 -8.44 -5.63
N PHE A 196 10.61 -9.77 -5.58
CA PHE A 196 9.73 -10.46 -4.63
C PHE A 196 10.06 -10.12 -3.17
N ASN A 197 11.35 -9.96 -2.86
CA ASN A 197 11.82 -9.70 -1.50
C ASN A 197 11.80 -8.21 -1.11
N TYR A 198 11.41 -7.30 -2.00
CA TYR A 198 11.30 -5.89 -1.65
C TYR A 198 10.23 -5.70 -0.59
N THR A 199 10.63 -5.17 0.57
CA THR A 199 9.71 -4.86 1.66
C THR A 199 9.47 -3.36 1.68
N MET A 200 8.21 -2.96 1.57
CA MET A 200 7.82 -1.55 1.46
C MET A 200 7.07 -1.04 2.68
N ALA A 201 6.07 -1.79 3.15
CA ALA A 201 5.24 -1.36 4.27
C ALA A 201 5.95 -1.56 5.60
N SER A 202 6.18 -0.48 6.34
CA SER A 202 6.93 -0.51 7.60
C SER A 202 6.36 0.47 8.63
N LEU A 203 6.76 0.28 9.89
CA LEU A 203 6.70 1.32 10.91
C LEU A 203 8.00 2.11 10.89
N ALA A 204 7.89 3.44 10.87
CA ALA A 204 9.02 4.36 10.91
C ALA A 204 8.86 5.39 12.01
N VAL A 205 9.94 5.70 12.69
CA VAL A 205 10.05 6.72 13.74
C VAL A 205 11.28 7.59 13.48
N THR A 206 11.43 8.69 14.24
CA THR A 206 12.66 9.51 14.17
C THR A 206 13.79 8.93 15.02
N ASP A 207 15.04 9.27 14.70
CA ASP A 207 16.21 8.97 15.54
C ASP A 207 16.03 9.52 16.95
N ARG A 208 15.43 10.73 17.08
CA ARG A 208 15.09 11.33 18.36
C ARG A 208 14.12 10.47 19.17
N PHE A 209 13.06 9.96 18.52
CA PHE A 209 12.11 9.07 19.20
C PHE A 209 12.81 7.84 19.79
N LEU A 210 13.75 7.24 19.06
CA LEU A 210 14.52 6.10 19.56
C LEU A 210 15.43 6.48 20.73
N ALA A 211 16.11 7.63 20.65
CA ALA A 211 16.99 8.08 21.73
C ALA A 211 16.22 8.35 23.03
N GLU A 212 15.03 8.94 22.93
CA GLU A 212 14.22 9.33 24.07
C GLU A 212 13.29 8.20 24.59
N LYS A 213 12.87 7.27 23.71
CA LYS A 213 11.78 6.31 23.97
C LYS A 213 12.08 4.92 23.42
N ASN A 214 13.32 4.43 23.59
CA ASN A 214 13.74 3.13 23.07
C ASN A 214 12.87 1.97 23.53
N ASP A 215 12.49 1.95 24.83
CA ASP A 215 11.60 0.91 25.38
C ASP A 215 10.22 0.93 24.72
N LEU A 216 9.72 2.12 24.39
CA LEU A 216 8.45 2.27 23.69
C LEU A 216 8.54 1.72 22.26
N ALA A 217 9.65 1.98 21.56
CA ALA A 217 9.90 1.42 20.24
C ALA A 217 9.92 -0.12 20.26
N ALA A 218 10.59 -0.73 21.24
CA ALA A 218 10.60 -2.18 21.43
C ALA A 218 9.19 -2.74 21.68
N LYS A 219 8.37 -2.06 22.50
CA LYS A 219 6.98 -2.42 22.73
C LYS A 219 6.12 -2.29 21.48
N MET A 220 6.38 -1.30 20.63
CA MET A 220 5.70 -1.15 19.33
C MET A 220 5.96 -2.37 18.42
N VAL A 221 7.20 -2.83 18.36
CA VAL A 221 7.56 -4.03 17.57
C VAL A 221 6.83 -5.26 18.11
N LYS A 222 6.83 -5.48 19.45
CA LYS A 222 6.09 -6.59 20.08
C LYS A 222 4.59 -6.53 19.80
N ALA A 223 3.99 -5.34 19.80
CA ALA A 223 2.58 -5.17 19.45
C ALA A 223 2.31 -5.59 17.99
N MET A 224 3.20 -5.26 17.06
CA MET A 224 3.09 -5.66 15.66
C MET A 224 3.26 -7.18 15.49
N GLU A 225 4.22 -7.80 16.15
CA GLU A 225 4.40 -9.26 16.16
C GLU A 225 3.15 -9.98 16.67
N ALA A 226 2.63 -9.55 17.82
CA ALA A 226 1.40 -10.10 18.39
C ALA A 226 0.19 -9.92 17.45
N THR A 227 0.15 -8.79 16.72
CA THR A 227 -0.89 -8.55 15.70
C THR A 227 -0.78 -9.53 14.55
N HIS A 228 0.42 -9.75 14.00
CA HIS A 228 0.64 -10.71 12.91
C HIS A 228 0.26 -12.14 13.33
N LEU A 229 0.62 -12.54 14.55
CA LEU A 229 0.24 -13.85 15.09
C LEU A 229 -1.28 -13.97 15.21
N ALA A 230 -1.97 -12.97 15.76
CA ALA A 230 -3.43 -12.96 15.88
C ALA A 230 -4.11 -13.01 14.50
N LEU A 231 -3.63 -12.24 13.52
CA LEU A 231 -4.16 -12.25 12.15
C LEU A 231 -3.91 -13.57 11.42
N LYS A 232 -2.84 -14.30 11.75
CA LYS A 232 -2.60 -15.65 11.20
C LYS A 232 -3.50 -16.69 11.82
N ALA A 233 -3.70 -16.63 13.13
CA ALA A 233 -4.44 -17.65 13.90
C ALA A 233 -5.93 -17.65 13.60
N ASP A 234 -6.53 -16.49 13.30
CA ASP A 234 -7.98 -16.37 13.15
C ASP A 234 -8.38 -15.52 11.93
N VAL A 235 -9.02 -16.18 10.98
CA VAL A 235 -9.61 -15.53 9.77
C VAL A 235 -10.77 -14.60 10.17
N TYR A 236 -11.47 -14.84 11.28
CA TYR A 236 -12.53 -13.96 11.80
C TYR A 236 -12.00 -12.62 12.28
N TRP A 237 -10.82 -12.56 12.87
CA TRP A 237 -10.18 -11.30 13.25
C TRP A 237 -9.90 -10.43 12.04
N ARG A 238 -9.47 -11.02 10.93
CA ARG A 238 -9.29 -10.30 9.65
C ARG A 238 -10.60 -9.67 9.17
N ARG A 239 -11.71 -10.39 9.26
CA ARG A 239 -13.04 -9.89 8.88
C ARG A 239 -13.56 -8.82 9.84
N ARG A 240 -13.46 -9.03 11.15
CA ARG A 240 -13.95 -8.08 12.18
C ARG A 240 -13.17 -6.77 12.13
N SER A 241 -11.85 -6.82 12.03
CA SER A 241 -11.00 -5.63 11.92
C SER A 241 -11.30 -4.86 10.64
N ALA A 242 -11.44 -5.54 9.50
CA ALA A 242 -11.82 -4.91 8.24
C ALA A 242 -13.22 -4.26 8.29
N ILE A 243 -14.21 -4.88 8.97
CA ILE A 243 -15.58 -4.35 9.12
C ILE A 243 -15.59 -3.14 10.07
N ARG A 244 -14.93 -3.21 11.23
CA ARG A 244 -14.84 -2.07 12.17
C ARG A 244 -14.15 -0.89 11.52
N PHE A 245 -13.09 -1.16 10.81
CA PHE A 245 -12.32 -0.22 10.06
C PHE A 245 -13.14 0.47 8.97
N SER A 246 -13.84 -0.26 8.11
CA SER A 246 -14.70 0.32 7.07
C SER A 246 -15.85 1.17 7.66
N ARG A 247 -16.38 0.82 8.84
CA ARG A 247 -17.39 1.62 9.54
C ARG A 247 -16.81 2.92 10.12
N ARG A 248 -15.59 2.91 10.68
CA ARG A 248 -14.91 4.13 11.17
C ARG A 248 -14.50 5.05 10.01
N ALA A 249 -14.00 4.49 8.93
CA ALA A 249 -13.67 5.24 7.72
C ALA A 249 -14.91 5.97 7.17
N ARG A 250 -16.07 5.29 7.11
CA ARG A 250 -17.35 5.92 6.68
C ARG A 250 -17.83 7.04 7.61
N ARG A 251 -17.62 6.93 8.93
CA ARG A 251 -18.03 7.98 9.88
C ARG A 251 -17.14 9.23 9.84
N ARG A 252 -15.88 9.11 9.38
CA ARG A 252 -14.94 10.23 9.25
C ARG A 252 -15.00 10.92 7.88
N LEU A 253 -15.58 10.28 6.87
CA LEU A 253 -15.86 10.89 5.56
C LEU A 253 -17.17 11.68 5.67
N SER A 254 -17.09 12.99 5.45
CA SER A 254 -18.25 13.90 5.49
C SER A 254 -19.40 13.43 4.57
N PRO A 255 -20.67 13.73 4.88
CA PRO A 255 -21.85 13.25 4.13
C PRO A 255 -21.89 13.54 2.62
N GLY A 256 -21.00 14.40 2.10
CA GLY A 256 -20.93 14.76 0.68
C GLY A 256 -20.11 13.84 -0.22
N SER A 257 -19.38 12.87 0.33
CA SER A 257 -18.51 11.95 -0.46
C SER A 257 -19.06 10.52 -0.56
N SER A 258 -20.36 10.34 -0.38
CA SER A 258 -21.01 9.01 -0.23
C SER A 258 -21.05 8.13 -1.50
N ASN A 259 -20.62 8.61 -2.67
CA ASN A 259 -20.74 7.85 -3.93
C ASN A 259 -19.50 7.06 -4.37
N ALA A 260 -18.42 7.00 -3.57
CA ALA A 260 -17.18 6.33 -3.97
C ALA A 260 -16.80 5.11 -3.10
N ILE A 261 -17.69 4.65 -2.22
CA ILE A 261 -17.41 3.47 -1.40
C ILE A 261 -18.09 2.26 -2.05
N CYS A 262 -17.35 1.58 -2.92
CA CYS A 262 -17.72 0.25 -3.38
C CYS A 262 -17.95 -0.67 -2.17
N HIS A 263 -19.09 -1.35 -2.17
CA HIS A 263 -19.38 -2.44 -1.23
C HIS A 263 -18.29 -3.52 -1.37
N PHE A 264 -17.37 -3.57 -0.42
CA PHE A 264 -16.43 -4.68 -0.30
C PHE A 264 -17.21 -5.87 0.26
N THR A 265 -17.80 -6.64 -0.62
CA THR A 265 -18.25 -8.01 -0.31
C THR A 265 -17.09 -8.92 -0.69
N PRO A 266 -16.43 -9.60 0.27
CA PRO A 266 -15.40 -10.57 -0.09
C PRO A 266 -16.03 -11.64 -0.99
N PRO A 267 -15.29 -12.16 -2.00
CA PRO A 267 -15.81 -13.19 -2.89
C PRO A 267 -16.30 -14.38 -2.07
N GLY A 268 -17.56 -14.76 -2.29
CA GLY A 268 -18.21 -15.84 -1.60
C GLY A 268 -17.46 -17.15 -1.86
N PHE A 269 -16.99 -17.78 -0.79
CA PHE A 269 -16.69 -19.21 -0.78
C PHE A 269 -18.01 -19.94 -1.03
N ARG A 270 -18.22 -20.44 -2.24
CA ARG A 270 -19.29 -21.41 -2.49
C ARG A 270 -18.96 -22.65 -1.65
N ARG A 271 -19.79 -22.91 -0.64
CA ARG A 271 -19.84 -24.25 -0.03
C ARG A 271 -20.34 -25.19 -1.13
N ASN A 272 -19.49 -26.08 -1.60
CA ASN A 272 -19.96 -27.28 -2.30
C ASN A 272 -20.71 -28.13 -1.26
N SER A 273 -22.00 -28.04 -1.27
CA SER A 273 -22.85 -29.07 -0.69
C SER A 273 -22.91 -30.20 -1.69
N SER A 274 -22.07 -31.20 -1.56
CA SER A 274 -22.32 -32.53 -2.10
C SER A 274 -23.02 -33.33 -1.01
N THR A 275 -24.32 -33.39 -1.11
CA THR A 275 -25.11 -34.48 -0.54
C THR A 275 -25.07 -35.63 -1.53
N ALA A 276 -24.58 -36.77 -1.14
CA ALA A 276 -25.11 -38.14 -1.35
C ALA A 276 -24.32 -39.07 -0.47
#